data_6daafa4921f44a16b9561678d03a46da
#
_entry.id   6daafa4921f44a16b9561678d03a46da
#
_cell.length_a   1.000
_cell.length_b   1.000
_cell.length_c   1.000
_cell.angle_alpha   90.00
_cell.angle_beta   90.00
_cell.angle_gamma   90.00
#
_symmetry.space_group_name_H-M   'P 1'
#
loop_
_entity.id
_entity.type
_entity.pdbx_description
1 polymer ?
#
loop_
_entity_poly.entity_id
_entity_poly.type
_entity_poly.pdbx_seq_one_letter_code
_entity_poly.pdbx_strand_id
1 'polypeptide(L)'
;MARNVPTLIAALLVFLLPAGCSSLTSYTLMTQQARLSISQGRFDDALTAFPEKSARGKDEVLIRLERAVLLQAMGRFTESSREFQLAAGKIGQYESRAVVSAGRTASQAGSLILNEQVQPYEGEDFEKILLHAMNAVNYLMAGDLEGARVEIRVAYRRQNELREKRARELEKAEREGRAKSWEQSFQKADSGRYRDLSSRAGNVHSVYQNAYAYYVSSLVYELGGELDEAYIDLKKGIQAAPDSESLQKDLIRLSRNLGFYEDEQKWVARYGEPDEEYGVGTDVFVIFQHGTAPVKEPLSFPIPLPGGGLAFASLPVYRFIPSGTQAGSIGVGGRDVRTSVVSDINAIAARNLLDEFPVLFAKQVARSILKAQMTSKLSREYGAMGAITGTLASAVTEQADQRTWVSLPKEIQAGRVFVPEHTGSLTVTSIPGGHTAVVDIPEGTRHLIILCRDTDAGLALQTKAY
;
A
#
# COMPACT_ATOMS: atom_id res chain seq x y z
N MET A 1 -57.32 -4.98 4.80
CA MET A 1 -56.09 -4.31 4.32
C MET A 1 -54.79 -5.18 4.36
N ALA A 2 -54.88 -6.49 4.51
CA ALA A 2 -53.70 -7.40 4.71
C ALA A 2 -53.30 -8.22 3.44
N ARG A 3 -53.92 -7.97 2.28
CA ARG A 3 -53.73 -8.85 1.09
C ARG A 3 -52.67 -8.46 0.10
N ASN A 4 -52.06 -7.27 0.22
CA ASN A 4 -51.08 -6.75 -0.77
C ASN A 4 -49.61 -6.76 -0.29
N VAL A 5 -49.32 -7.20 0.96
CA VAL A 5 -47.98 -7.23 1.49
C VAL A 5 -47.05 -8.27 0.80
N PRO A 6 -47.53 -9.52 0.47
CA PRO A 6 -46.65 -10.48 -0.19
C PRO A 6 -46.28 -10.06 -1.62
N THR A 7 -47.18 -9.33 -2.33
CA THR A 7 -46.93 -8.84 -3.69
C THR A 7 -45.93 -7.67 -3.68
N LEU A 8 -45.95 -6.82 -2.67
CA LEU A 8 -44.97 -5.72 -2.51
C LEU A 8 -43.59 -6.25 -2.15
N ILE A 9 -43.50 -7.30 -1.29
CA ILE A 9 -42.23 -7.95 -0.93
C ILE A 9 -41.68 -8.73 -2.13
N ALA A 10 -42.48 -9.43 -2.89
CA ALA A 10 -42.07 -10.09 -4.13
C ALA A 10 -41.60 -9.10 -5.19
N ALA A 11 -42.28 -7.95 -5.35
CA ALA A 11 -41.85 -6.87 -6.22
C ALA A 11 -40.53 -6.22 -5.76
N LEU A 12 -40.32 -6.03 -4.46
CA LEU A 12 -39.09 -5.50 -3.91
C LEU A 12 -37.92 -6.47 -4.11
N LEU A 13 -38.15 -7.80 -3.98
CA LEU A 13 -37.16 -8.85 -4.25
C LEU A 13 -36.79 -8.93 -5.74
N VAL A 14 -37.74 -8.76 -6.65
CA VAL A 14 -37.48 -8.75 -8.10
C VAL A 14 -36.73 -7.48 -8.54
N PHE A 15 -36.93 -6.34 -7.87
CA PHE A 15 -36.19 -5.10 -8.14
C PHE A 15 -34.77 -5.11 -7.53
N LEU A 16 -34.50 -5.94 -6.54
CA LEU A 16 -33.15 -6.09 -5.94
C LEU A 16 -32.23 -7.02 -6.75
N LEU A 17 -32.78 -7.90 -7.60
CA LEU A 17 -32.00 -8.85 -8.39
C LEU A 17 -31.09 -8.20 -9.47
N PRO A 18 -31.51 -7.17 -10.23
CA PRO A 18 -30.61 -6.57 -11.22
C PRO A 18 -29.54 -5.62 -10.62
N ALA A 19 -29.76 -5.09 -9.41
CA ALA A 19 -28.76 -4.27 -8.73
C ALA A 19 -27.68 -5.08 -8.01
N GLY A 20 -27.92 -6.39 -7.79
CA GLY A 20 -27.04 -7.29 -7.03
C GLY A 20 -25.89 -7.88 -7.85
N CYS A 21 -25.98 -7.95 -9.17
CA CYS A 21 -24.96 -8.65 -9.98
C CYS A 21 -23.61 -7.93 -10.05
N SER A 22 -23.58 -6.60 -9.96
CA SER A 22 -22.31 -5.85 -9.94
C SER A 22 -21.64 -5.80 -8.55
N SER A 23 -22.38 -6.06 -7.47
CA SER A 23 -21.85 -6.06 -6.10
C SER A 23 -21.34 -7.43 -5.65
N LEU A 24 -21.57 -8.49 -6.42
CA LEU A 24 -21.13 -9.86 -6.11
C LEU A 24 -19.71 -10.17 -6.62
N THR A 25 -19.15 -9.35 -7.51
CA THR A 25 -17.81 -9.57 -8.03
C THR A 25 -16.78 -8.89 -7.13
N SER A 26 -15.87 -9.67 -6.55
CA SER A 26 -14.82 -9.12 -5.68
C SER A 26 -13.83 -8.26 -6.46
N TYR A 27 -13.29 -7.23 -5.83
CA TYR A 27 -12.25 -6.39 -6.45
C TYR A 27 -11.05 -7.21 -6.94
N THR A 28 -10.66 -8.21 -6.16
CA THR A 28 -9.59 -9.17 -6.51
C THR A 28 -9.86 -9.92 -7.81
N LEU A 29 -11.11 -10.32 -8.08
CA LEU A 29 -11.49 -10.95 -9.35
C LEU A 29 -11.57 -9.93 -10.49
N MET A 30 -12.15 -8.77 -10.25
CA MET A 30 -12.25 -7.70 -11.25
C MET A 30 -10.88 -7.25 -11.77
N THR A 31 -9.87 -7.22 -10.90
CA THR A 31 -8.52 -6.77 -11.24
C THR A 31 -7.58 -7.90 -11.68
N GLN A 32 -8.07 -9.15 -11.79
CA GLN A 32 -7.23 -10.28 -12.15
C GLN A 32 -6.53 -10.09 -13.51
N GLN A 33 -7.27 -9.66 -14.51
CA GLN A 33 -6.71 -9.43 -15.86
C GLN A 33 -5.71 -8.26 -15.85
N ALA A 34 -6.00 -7.18 -15.12
CA ALA A 34 -5.06 -6.06 -14.98
C ALA A 34 -3.75 -6.50 -14.34
N ARG A 35 -3.80 -7.31 -13.27
CA ARG A 35 -2.60 -7.85 -12.62
C ARG A 35 -1.78 -8.76 -13.53
N LEU A 36 -2.43 -9.57 -14.37
CA LEU A 36 -1.74 -10.37 -15.39
C LEU A 36 -1.08 -9.47 -16.44
N SER A 37 -1.73 -8.42 -16.88
CA SER A 37 -1.14 -7.46 -17.81
C SER A 37 0.05 -6.71 -17.18
N ILE A 38 -0.03 -6.35 -15.90
CA ILE A 38 1.09 -5.74 -15.15
C ILE A 38 2.28 -6.69 -15.08
N SER A 39 2.07 -7.97 -14.70
CA SER A 39 3.16 -8.95 -14.61
C SER A 39 3.83 -9.19 -15.96
N GLN A 40 3.11 -8.99 -17.04
CA GLN A 40 3.60 -9.12 -18.41
C GLN A 40 4.14 -7.80 -19.01
N GLY A 41 4.29 -6.73 -18.22
CA GLY A 41 4.78 -5.45 -18.69
C GLY A 41 3.82 -4.69 -19.63
N ARG A 42 2.59 -5.17 -19.79
CA ARG A 42 1.57 -4.56 -20.66
C ARG A 42 0.75 -3.52 -19.89
N PHE A 43 1.40 -2.42 -19.53
CA PHE A 43 0.80 -1.40 -18.66
C PHE A 43 -0.36 -0.66 -19.31
N ASP A 44 -0.33 -0.46 -20.64
CA ASP A 44 -1.46 0.16 -21.39
C ASP A 44 -2.71 -0.74 -21.31
N ASP A 45 -2.56 -2.06 -21.47
CA ASP A 45 -3.67 -3.00 -21.33
C ASP A 45 -4.22 -2.97 -19.89
N ALA A 46 -3.34 -2.95 -18.89
CA ALA A 46 -3.74 -2.85 -17.49
C ALA A 46 -4.49 -1.55 -17.21
N LEU A 47 -4.09 -0.42 -17.81
CA LEU A 47 -4.74 0.87 -17.65
C LEU A 47 -6.18 0.86 -18.17
N THR A 48 -6.50 0.03 -19.17
CA THR A 48 -7.88 -0.10 -19.69
C THR A 48 -8.86 -0.65 -18.66
N ALA A 49 -8.39 -1.42 -17.67
CA ALA A 49 -9.20 -1.93 -16.57
C ALA A 49 -9.62 -0.82 -15.58
N PHE A 50 -8.93 0.31 -15.60
CA PHE A 50 -9.16 1.46 -14.73
C PHE A 50 -9.48 2.72 -15.55
N PRO A 51 -10.58 2.77 -16.31
CA PRO A 51 -10.88 3.92 -17.17
C PRO A 51 -11.16 5.17 -16.34
N GLU A 52 -10.68 6.33 -16.79
CA GLU A 52 -10.82 7.61 -16.07
C GLU A 52 -12.29 7.93 -15.72
N LYS A 53 -13.22 7.61 -16.61
CA LYS A 53 -14.66 7.77 -16.36
C LYS A 53 -15.19 7.00 -15.15
N SER A 54 -14.49 5.95 -14.71
CA SER A 54 -14.80 5.15 -13.53
C SER A 54 -14.15 5.69 -12.24
N ALA A 55 -13.22 6.65 -12.35
CA ALA A 55 -12.59 7.33 -11.22
C ALA A 55 -13.59 8.32 -10.57
N ARG A 56 -14.67 7.77 -10.00
CA ARG A 56 -15.76 8.52 -9.34
C ARG A 56 -16.45 7.65 -8.29
N GLY A 57 -17.19 8.30 -7.40
CA GLY A 57 -17.97 7.60 -6.37
C GLY A 57 -17.06 6.97 -5.30
N LYS A 58 -17.48 5.81 -4.80
CA LYS A 58 -16.83 5.15 -3.65
C LYS A 58 -15.41 4.63 -3.94
N ASP A 59 -15.11 4.29 -5.18
CA ASP A 59 -13.83 3.69 -5.59
C ASP A 59 -12.90 4.71 -6.30
N GLU A 60 -13.26 6.00 -6.29
CA GLU A 60 -12.53 7.06 -6.98
C GLU A 60 -11.04 7.10 -6.59
N VAL A 61 -10.74 7.08 -5.30
CA VAL A 61 -9.36 7.11 -4.80
C VAL A 61 -8.58 5.93 -5.35
N LEU A 62 -9.12 4.72 -5.20
CA LEU A 62 -8.44 3.51 -5.62
C LEU A 62 -8.14 3.49 -7.12
N ILE A 63 -9.14 3.82 -7.95
CA ILE A 63 -8.95 3.85 -9.42
C ILE A 63 -7.87 4.87 -9.81
N ARG A 64 -7.81 6.03 -9.15
CA ARG A 64 -6.77 7.02 -9.41
C ARG A 64 -5.39 6.53 -9.00
N LEU A 65 -5.28 5.84 -7.86
CA LEU A 65 -4.02 5.24 -7.40
C LEU A 65 -3.52 4.17 -8.38
N GLU A 66 -4.42 3.29 -8.87
CA GLU A 66 -4.07 2.28 -9.87
C GLU A 66 -3.55 2.93 -11.16
N ARG A 67 -4.26 3.92 -11.66
CA ARG A 67 -3.87 4.68 -12.85
C ARG A 67 -2.52 5.37 -12.69
N ALA A 68 -2.31 5.99 -11.53
CA ALA A 68 -1.07 6.74 -11.26
C ALA A 68 0.17 5.84 -11.37
N VAL A 69 0.17 4.65 -10.75
CA VAL A 69 1.31 3.73 -10.81
C VAL A 69 1.53 3.18 -12.22
N LEU A 70 0.46 2.85 -12.94
CA LEU A 70 0.58 2.39 -14.32
C LEU A 70 1.15 3.48 -15.23
N LEU A 71 0.71 4.72 -15.09
CA LEU A 71 1.24 5.87 -15.82
C LEU A 71 2.72 6.13 -15.46
N GLN A 72 3.10 5.99 -14.18
CA GLN A 72 4.49 6.09 -13.75
C GLN A 72 5.36 5.03 -14.43
N ALA A 73 4.93 3.77 -14.45
CA ALA A 73 5.66 2.68 -15.09
C ALA A 73 5.86 2.89 -16.61
N MET A 74 4.93 3.61 -17.26
CA MET A 74 5.03 4.00 -18.67
C MET A 74 5.84 5.28 -18.91
N GLY A 75 6.41 5.93 -17.88
CA GLY A 75 7.13 7.20 -18.00
C GLY A 75 6.22 8.42 -18.20
N ARG A 76 4.91 8.29 -18.04
CA ARG A 76 3.92 9.38 -18.19
C ARG A 76 3.78 10.14 -16.87
N PHE A 77 4.89 10.72 -16.41
CA PHE A 77 5.03 11.28 -15.05
C PHE A 77 4.05 12.41 -14.74
N THR A 78 3.82 13.32 -15.69
CA THR A 78 2.87 14.44 -15.50
C THR A 78 1.44 13.94 -15.29
N GLU A 79 1.03 12.96 -16.07
CA GLU A 79 -0.31 12.37 -15.94
C GLU A 79 -0.44 11.54 -14.65
N SER A 80 0.62 10.79 -14.30
CA SER A 80 0.72 10.06 -13.04
C SER A 80 0.58 11.01 -11.84
N SER A 81 1.32 12.13 -11.85
CA SER A 81 1.24 13.15 -10.79
C SER A 81 -0.16 13.73 -10.65
N ARG A 82 -0.83 13.99 -11.77
CA ARG A 82 -2.23 14.47 -11.74
C ARG A 82 -3.17 13.47 -11.05
N GLU A 83 -3.05 12.19 -11.36
CA GLU A 83 -3.87 11.15 -10.71
C GLU A 83 -3.56 11.04 -9.20
N PHE A 84 -2.30 11.09 -8.80
CA PHE A 84 -1.91 11.12 -7.39
C PHE A 84 -2.47 12.34 -6.65
N GLN A 85 -2.39 13.53 -7.24
CA GLN A 85 -2.93 14.76 -6.65
C GLN A 85 -4.46 14.68 -6.47
N LEU A 86 -5.18 14.16 -7.47
CA LEU A 86 -6.62 13.98 -7.39
C LEU A 86 -7.01 12.96 -6.31
N ALA A 87 -6.24 11.86 -6.18
CA ALA A 87 -6.42 10.88 -5.11
C ALA A 87 -6.19 11.50 -3.73
N ALA A 88 -5.07 12.22 -3.55
CA ALA A 88 -4.72 12.90 -2.30
C ALA A 88 -5.78 13.93 -1.88
N GLY A 89 -6.25 14.75 -2.83
CA GLY A 89 -7.31 15.72 -2.60
C GLY A 89 -8.62 15.06 -2.17
N LYS A 90 -8.94 13.89 -2.74
CA LYS A 90 -10.15 13.14 -2.39
C LYS A 90 -10.04 12.50 -1.01
N ILE A 91 -8.89 11.92 -0.67
CA ILE A 91 -8.61 11.41 0.69
C ILE A 91 -8.81 12.51 1.72
N GLY A 92 -8.23 13.69 1.50
CA GLY A 92 -8.40 14.84 2.40
C GLY A 92 -9.86 15.28 2.57
N GLN A 93 -10.68 15.19 1.51
CA GLN A 93 -12.12 15.47 1.61
C GLN A 93 -12.85 14.43 2.47
N TYR A 94 -12.51 13.14 2.36
CA TYR A 94 -13.12 12.10 3.19
C TYR A 94 -12.73 12.25 4.65
N GLU A 95 -11.45 12.47 4.94
CA GLU A 95 -10.94 12.66 6.30
C GLU A 95 -11.58 13.88 6.98
N SER A 96 -11.72 14.99 6.27
CA SER A 96 -12.39 16.19 6.82
C SER A 96 -13.88 15.97 7.12
N ARG A 97 -14.59 15.19 6.29
CA ARG A 97 -15.99 14.81 6.54
C ARG A 97 -16.13 13.89 7.74
N ALA A 98 -15.20 12.93 7.90
CA ALA A 98 -15.20 12.01 9.03
C ALA A 98 -15.06 12.78 10.38
N VAL A 99 -14.20 13.77 10.44
CA VAL A 99 -14.03 14.64 11.62
C VAL A 99 -15.33 15.39 11.96
N VAL A 100 -16.02 15.96 10.96
CA VAL A 100 -17.28 16.69 11.15
C VAL A 100 -18.42 15.75 11.57
N SER A 101 -18.47 14.54 11.07
CA SER A 101 -19.53 13.57 11.38
C SER A 101 -19.33 12.88 12.73
N ALA A 102 -18.11 12.76 13.23
CA ALA A 102 -17.82 12.18 14.56
C ALA A 102 -18.51 12.94 15.71
N GLY A 103 -18.88 14.20 15.49
CA GLY A 103 -19.67 15.01 16.45
C GLY A 103 -21.17 14.71 16.46
N ARG A 104 -21.70 13.85 15.58
CA ARG A 104 -23.14 13.55 15.46
C ARG A 104 -23.43 12.10 15.82
N THR A 105 -23.86 11.87 17.05
CA THR A 105 -24.12 10.53 17.65
C THR A 105 -25.17 9.68 16.95
N ALA A 106 -26.06 10.24 16.13
CA ALA A 106 -27.11 9.49 15.45
C ALA A 106 -26.65 8.66 14.22
N SER A 107 -25.48 8.98 13.64
CA SER A 107 -24.96 8.30 12.46
C SER A 107 -24.14 7.04 12.77
N GLN A 108 -23.71 6.84 14.01
CA GLN A 108 -22.84 5.72 14.40
C GLN A 108 -23.56 4.36 14.35
N ALA A 109 -24.84 4.30 14.76
CA ALA A 109 -25.60 3.05 14.67
C ALA A 109 -25.91 2.65 13.22
N GLY A 110 -26.15 3.62 12.33
CA GLY A 110 -26.38 3.36 10.90
C GLY A 110 -25.11 2.90 10.16
N SER A 111 -23.95 3.46 10.48
CA SER A 111 -22.68 3.09 9.87
C SER A 111 -22.18 1.69 10.26
N LEU A 112 -22.57 1.19 11.45
CA LEU A 112 -22.26 -0.17 11.90
C LEU A 112 -22.99 -1.24 11.08
N ILE A 113 -24.16 -0.93 10.51
CA ILE A 113 -24.96 -1.90 9.73
C ILE A 113 -24.44 -1.99 8.28
N LEU A 114 -23.87 -0.91 7.76
CA LEU A 114 -23.42 -0.86 6.37
C LEU A 114 -22.10 -1.62 6.21
N ASN A 115 -22.03 -2.40 5.14
CA ASN A 115 -20.81 -3.08 4.72
C ASN A 115 -19.73 -2.03 4.36
N GLU A 116 -18.47 -2.31 4.71
CA GLU A 116 -17.32 -1.45 4.36
C GLU A 116 -17.19 -1.23 2.85
N GLN A 117 -17.56 -2.20 2.04
CA GLN A 117 -17.58 -2.07 0.58
C GLN A 117 -18.51 -0.97 0.03
N VAL A 118 -19.54 -0.55 0.77
CA VAL A 118 -20.42 0.55 0.34
C VAL A 118 -19.89 1.93 0.73
N GLN A 119 -18.89 1.95 1.63
CA GLN A 119 -18.21 3.18 2.03
C GLN A 119 -17.15 3.58 0.99
N PRO A 120 -16.82 4.86 0.88
CA PRO A 120 -15.70 5.30 0.05
C PRO A 120 -14.40 4.62 0.46
N TYR A 121 -13.59 4.24 -0.52
CA TYR A 121 -12.23 3.79 -0.28
C TYR A 121 -11.35 4.99 0.03
N GLU A 122 -10.78 5.02 1.23
CA GLU A 122 -9.96 6.14 1.71
C GLU A 122 -8.46 5.87 1.58
N GLY A 123 -8.08 4.67 1.13
CA GLY A 123 -6.70 4.18 1.16
C GLY A 123 -6.29 3.66 2.53
N GLU A 124 -5.47 2.64 2.54
CA GLU A 124 -4.80 2.14 3.75
C GLU A 124 -3.79 3.19 4.25
N ASP A 125 -3.47 3.17 5.54
CA ASP A 125 -2.59 4.17 6.14
C ASP A 125 -1.21 4.21 5.44
N PHE A 126 -0.62 3.05 5.11
CA PHE A 126 0.64 2.98 4.38
C PHE A 126 0.52 3.46 2.91
N GLU A 127 -0.62 3.26 2.26
CA GLU A 127 -0.87 3.71 0.89
C GLU A 127 -0.88 5.24 0.79
N LYS A 128 -1.42 5.92 1.81
CA LYS A 128 -1.44 7.38 1.89
C LYS A 128 -0.03 7.98 1.97
N ILE A 129 0.92 7.27 2.60
CA ILE A 129 2.33 7.69 2.65
C ILE A 129 3.01 7.40 1.31
N LEU A 130 2.83 6.19 0.77
CA LEU A 130 3.43 5.77 -0.50
C LEU A 130 2.99 6.65 -1.67
N LEU A 131 1.73 7.08 -1.70
CA LEU A 131 1.22 8.00 -2.71
C LEU A 131 2.13 9.23 -2.87
N HIS A 132 2.47 9.88 -1.76
CA HIS A 132 3.30 11.08 -1.78
C HIS A 132 4.76 10.77 -2.12
N ALA A 133 5.32 9.66 -1.61
CA ALA A 133 6.69 9.26 -1.94
C ALA A 133 6.82 8.93 -3.44
N MET A 134 5.86 8.20 -4.02
CA MET A 134 5.85 7.88 -5.45
C MET A 134 5.62 9.12 -6.32
N ASN A 135 4.79 10.06 -5.86
CA ASN A 135 4.59 11.32 -6.57
C ASN A 135 5.82 12.22 -6.51
N ALA A 136 6.58 12.21 -5.42
CA ALA A 136 7.88 12.89 -5.36
C ALA A 136 8.85 12.36 -6.43
N VAL A 137 8.87 11.05 -6.66
CA VAL A 137 9.65 10.44 -7.75
C VAL A 137 9.15 10.91 -9.12
N ASN A 138 7.84 11.04 -9.35
CA ASN A 138 7.33 11.60 -10.60
C ASN A 138 7.87 13.01 -10.85
N TYR A 139 7.88 13.87 -9.83
CA TYR A 139 8.43 15.22 -9.94
C TYR A 139 9.93 15.20 -10.21
N LEU A 140 10.69 14.33 -9.54
CA LEU A 140 12.11 14.10 -9.84
C LEU A 140 12.28 13.69 -11.31
N MET A 141 11.57 12.69 -11.78
CA MET A 141 11.68 12.22 -13.17
C MET A 141 11.24 13.27 -14.19
N ALA A 142 10.37 14.20 -13.82
CA ALA A 142 10.00 15.37 -14.64
C ALA A 142 11.02 16.51 -14.55
N GLY A 143 11.99 16.47 -13.63
CA GLY A 143 12.97 17.54 -13.40
C GLY A 143 12.46 18.68 -12.53
N ASP A 144 11.36 18.48 -11.81
CA ASP A 144 10.75 19.46 -10.89
C ASP A 144 11.13 19.14 -9.44
N LEU A 145 12.28 19.64 -9.01
CA LEU A 145 12.79 19.44 -7.65
C LEU A 145 11.90 20.12 -6.60
N GLU A 146 11.29 21.25 -6.89
CA GLU A 146 10.41 21.95 -5.97
C GLU A 146 9.10 21.20 -5.75
N GLY A 147 8.51 20.65 -6.81
CA GLY A 147 7.35 19.77 -6.70
C GLY A 147 7.66 18.53 -5.86
N ALA A 148 8.84 17.92 -6.05
CA ALA A 148 9.30 16.81 -5.21
C ALA A 148 9.43 17.20 -3.73
N ARG A 149 9.97 18.37 -3.42
CA ARG A 149 10.07 18.91 -2.04
C ARG A 149 8.72 19.09 -1.38
N VAL A 150 7.72 19.52 -2.11
CA VAL A 150 6.35 19.64 -1.56
C VAL A 150 5.83 18.25 -1.16
N GLU A 151 5.99 17.27 -2.02
CA GLU A 151 5.47 15.92 -1.78
C GLU A 151 6.16 15.21 -0.58
N ILE A 152 7.49 15.31 -0.45
CA ILE A 152 8.20 14.71 0.69
C ILE A 152 7.78 15.34 2.02
N ARG A 153 7.51 16.66 2.05
CA ARG A 153 6.99 17.33 3.25
C ARG A 153 5.58 16.83 3.61
N VAL A 154 4.75 16.59 2.60
CA VAL A 154 3.43 16.01 2.81
C VAL A 154 3.53 14.58 3.30
N ALA A 155 4.39 13.74 2.70
CA ALA A 155 4.65 12.38 3.15
C ALA A 155 5.09 12.34 4.63
N TYR A 156 6.01 13.22 5.02
CA TYR A 156 6.48 13.34 6.41
C TYR A 156 5.35 13.72 7.37
N ARG A 157 4.53 14.72 7.00
CA ARG A 157 3.38 15.13 7.80
C ARG A 157 2.38 13.97 7.96
N ARG A 158 2.08 13.24 6.88
CA ARG A 158 1.20 12.07 6.90
C ARG A 158 1.70 10.97 7.82
N GLN A 159 2.99 10.66 7.81
CA GLN A 159 3.58 9.69 8.73
C GLN A 159 3.33 10.06 10.20
N ASN A 160 3.47 11.32 10.57
CA ASN A 160 3.23 11.80 11.92
C ASN A 160 1.73 11.76 12.31
N GLU A 161 0.85 12.27 11.44
CA GLU A 161 -0.61 12.29 11.64
C GLU A 161 -1.16 10.87 11.86
N LEU A 162 -0.74 9.91 11.02
CA LEU A 162 -1.19 8.52 11.10
C LEU A 162 -0.67 7.83 12.35
N ARG A 163 0.59 8.05 12.73
CA ARG A 163 1.15 7.54 13.98
C ARG A 163 0.34 7.99 15.20
N GLU A 164 0.02 9.30 15.29
CA GLU A 164 -0.75 9.84 16.40
C GLU A 164 -2.20 9.33 16.41
N LYS A 165 -2.84 9.26 15.24
CA LYS A 165 -4.18 8.69 15.10
C LYS A 165 -4.21 7.27 15.64
N ARG A 166 -3.26 6.44 15.23
CA ARG A 166 -3.21 5.02 15.61
C ARG A 166 -2.92 4.81 17.09
N ALA A 167 -2.02 5.61 17.66
CA ALA A 167 -1.77 5.55 19.11
C ALA A 167 -3.07 5.77 19.91
N ARG A 168 -3.89 6.76 19.49
CA ARG A 168 -5.19 7.02 20.13
C ARG A 168 -6.20 5.86 19.92
N GLU A 169 -6.24 5.26 18.74
CA GLU A 169 -7.13 4.12 18.44
C GLU A 169 -6.77 2.88 19.26
N LEU A 170 -5.49 2.56 19.38
CA LEU A 170 -4.99 1.44 20.20
C LEU A 170 -5.32 1.64 21.68
N GLU A 171 -5.05 2.82 22.23
CA GLU A 171 -5.39 3.15 23.62
C GLU A 171 -6.88 3.00 23.90
N LYS A 172 -7.73 3.42 22.95
CA LYS A 172 -9.19 3.25 23.05
C LYS A 172 -9.58 1.76 23.00
N ALA A 173 -9.01 0.98 22.09
CA ALA A 173 -9.31 -0.44 21.95
C ALA A 173 -8.90 -1.24 23.19
N GLU A 174 -7.76 -0.90 23.80
CA GLU A 174 -7.30 -1.51 25.05
C GLU A 174 -8.24 -1.20 26.23
N ARG A 175 -8.64 0.06 26.39
CA ARG A 175 -9.60 0.49 27.44
C ARG A 175 -10.95 -0.21 27.32
N GLU A 176 -11.42 -0.44 26.11
CA GLU A 176 -12.70 -1.09 25.83
C GLU A 176 -12.65 -2.62 25.91
N GLY A 177 -11.48 -3.22 26.16
CA GLY A 177 -11.30 -4.68 26.31
C GLY A 177 -11.64 -5.48 25.03
N ARG A 178 -11.74 -4.82 23.88
CA ARG A 178 -12.22 -5.40 22.61
C ARG A 178 -11.19 -6.31 21.94
N ALA A 179 -9.95 -6.31 22.43
CA ALA A 179 -8.82 -6.92 21.72
C ALA A 179 -8.52 -8.37 22.07
N LYS A 180 -9.21 -9.01 23.03
CA LYS A 180 -8.69 -10.26 23.65
C LYS A 180 -8.96 -11.57 22.94
N SER A 181 -9.80 -11.65 21.92
CA SER A 181 -10.19 -12.94 21.33
C SER A 181 -10.01 -13.08 19.82
N TRP A 182 -9.58 -12.04 19.13
CA TRP A 182 -9.47 -12.06 17.67
C TRP A 182 -8.37 -13.00 17.17
N GLU A 183 -7.20 -13.02 17.82
CA GLU A 183 -6.08 -13.88 17.42
C GLU A 183 -6.45 -15.36 17.47
N GLN A 184 -7.08 -15.79 18.57
CA GLN A 184 -7.56 -17.16 18.71
C GLN A 184 -8.61 -17.50 17.66
N SER A 185 -9.49 -16.56 17.33
CA SER A 185 -10.52 -16.75 16.32
C SER A 185 -9.92 -16.88 14.93
N PHE A 186 -8.92 -16.05 14.60
CA PHE A 186 -8.20 -16.13 13.33
C PHE A 186 -7.39 -17.43 13.22
N GLN A 187 -6.62 -17.78 14.25
CA GLN A 187 -5.82 -19.02 14.28
C GLN A 187 -6.70 -20.26 14.13
N LYS A 188 -7.88 -20.29 14.74
CA LYS A 188 -8.85 -21.38 14.60
C LYS A 188 -9.45 -21.45 13.19
N ALA A 189 -9.70 -20.29 12.56
CA ALA A 189 -10.26 -20.23 11.21
C ALA A 189 -9.24 -20.63 10.14
N ASP A 190 -8.02 -20.12 10.22
CA ASP A 190 -6.92 -20.44 9.30
C ASP A 190 -5.56 -20.18 9.95
N SER A 191 -4.99 -21.23 10.56
CA SER A 191 -3.67 -21.13 11.21
C SER A 191 -2.52 -20.91 10.23
N GLY A 192 -2.66 -21.32 8.97
CA GLY A 192 -1.65 -21.15 7.93
C GLY A 192 -1.54 -19.69 7.52
N ARG A 193 -2.67 -19.06 7.19
CA ARG A 193 -2.73 -17.64 6.82
C ARG A 193 -2.32 -16.73 7.97
N TYR A 194 -2.73 -17.06 9.21
CA TYR A 194 -2.30 -16.31 10.38
C TYR A 194 -0.79 -16.33 10.55
N ARG A 195 -0.15 -17.50 10.43
CA ARG A 195 1.33 -17.61 10.54
C ARG A 195 2.05 -16.87 9.44
N ASP A 196 1.61 -16.99 8.19
CA ASP A 196 2.22 -16.27 7.05
C ASP A 196 2.11 -14.75 7.25
N LEU A 197 0.94 -14.25 7.63
CA LEU A 197 0.70 -12.84 7.92
C LEU A 197 1.59 -12.34 9.08
N SER A 198 1.61 -13.07 10.21
CA SER A 198 2.39 -12.70 11.39
C SER A 198 3.89 -12.74 11.15
N SER A 199 4.38 -13.74 10.40
CA SER A 199 5.80 -13.85 10.03
C SER A 199 6.25 -12.66 9.21
N ARG A 200 5.47 -12.25 8.20
CA ARG A 200 5.80 -11.09 7.36
C ARG A 200 5.72 -9.78 8.13
N ALA A 201 4.68 -9.61 8.93
CA ALA A 201 4.51 -8.41 9.77
C ALA A 201 5.63 -8.23 10.79
N GLY A 202 6.25 -9.32 11.24
CA GLY A 202 7.38 -9.29 12.17
C GLY A 202 8.63 -8.56 11.65
N ASN A 203 8.77 -8.43 10.33
CA ASN A 203 9.88 -7.73 9.69
C ASN A 203 9.69 -6.20 9.64
N VAL A 204 8.53 -5.69 10.06
CA VAL A 204 8.20 -4.26 10.04
C VAL A 204 7.89 -3.77 11.44
N HIS A 205 8.68 -2.83 11.92
CA HIS A 205 8.49 -2.25 13.25
C HIS A 205 7.34 -1.23 13.29
N SER A 206 7.08 -0.53 12.20
CA SER A 206 6.04 0.50 12.11
C SER A 206 5.56 0.68 10.68
N VAL A 207 4.24 0.71 10.47
CA VAL A 207 3.63 1.05 9.18
C VAL A 207 3.70 2.54 8.85
N TYR A 208 4.00 3.38 9.86
CA TYR A 208 4.05 4.85 9.73
C TYR A 208 5.47 5.38 9.51
N GLN A 209 6.48 4.53 9.59
CA GLN A 209 7.87 4.86 9.25
C GLN A 209 8.21 4.13 7.96
N ASN A 210 8.03 4.82 6.84
CA ASN A 210 8.29 4.23 5.52
C ASN A 210 9.70 4.61 5.06
N ALA A 211 10.61 3.61 5.03
CA ALA A 211 12.00 3.85 4.67
C ALA A 211 12.17 4.35 3.23
N TYR A 212 11.30 3.92 2.31
CA TYR A 212 11.30 4.45 0.94
C TYR A 212 10.97 5.94 0.89
N ALA A 213 9.98 6.40 1.68
CA ALA A 213 9.65 7.82 1.75
C ALA A 213 10.83 8.65 2.29
N TYR A 214 11.55 8.14 3.29
CA TYR A 214 12.77 8.77 3.81
C TYR A 214 13.93 8.73 2.80
N TYR A 215 14.08 7.63 2.08
CA TYR A 215 15.10 7.52 1.03
C TYR A 215 14.86 8.52 -0.11
N VAL A 216 13.62 8.59 -0.62
CA VAL A 216 13.25 9.58 -1.65
C VAL A 216 13.44 11.01 -1.13
N SER A 217 13.10 11.26 0.13
CA SER A 217 13.31 12.57 0.78
C SER A 217 14.80 12.93 0.83
N SER A 218 15.64 11.99 1.26
CA SER A 218 17.10 12.16 1.26
C SER A 218 17.63 12.49 -0.15
N LEU A 219 17.17 11.75 -1.17
CA LEU A 219 17.56 12.00 -2.55
C LEU A 219 17.15 13.41 -3.04
N VAL A 220 15.93 13.86 -2.71
CA VAL A 220 15.44 15.20 -3.05
C VAL A 220 16.31 16.29 -2.40
N TYR A 221 16.64 16.14 -1.12
CA TYR A 221 17.48 17.09 -0.40
C TYR A 221 18.93 17.08 -0.92
N GLU A 222 19.47 15.91 -1.23
CA GLU A 222 20.83 15.77 -1.76
C GLU A 222 20.97 16.42 -3.14
N LEU A 223 20.01 16.21 -4.05
CA LEU A 223 19.96 16.90 -5.35
C LEU A 223 19.78 18.41 -5.20
N GLY A 224 19.19 18.86 -4.12
CA GLY A 224 19.05 20.27 -3.77
C GLY A 224 20.26 20.88 -3.06
N GLY A 225 21.29 20.10 -2.74
CA GLY A 225 22.47 20.52 -1.99
C GLY A 225 22.27 20.63 -0.46
N GLU A 226 21.18 20.13 0.06
CA GLU A 226 20.80 20.18 1.49
C GLU A 226 21.23 18.87 2.18
N LEU A 227 22.55 18.64 2.26
CA LEU A 227 23.11 17.35 2.71
C LEU A 227 22.80 17.02 4.16
N ASP A 228 22.69 18.03 5.04
CA ASP A 228 22.31 17.83 6.45
C ASP A 228 20.91 17.24 6.57
N GLU A 229 19.94 17.78 5.82
CA GLU A 229 18.56 17.29 5.79
C GLU A 229 18.49 15.88 5.20
N ALA A 230 19.25 15.64 4.12
CA ALA A 230 19.38 14.32 3.52
C ALA A 230 19.89 13.28 4.53
N TYR A 231 20.90 13.63 5.31
CA TYR A 231 21.47 12.78 6.36
C TYR A 231 20.47 12.49 7.50
N ILE A 232 19.70 13.52 7.93
CA ILE A 232 18.65 13.35 8.94
C ILE A 232 17.62 12.34 8.46
N ASP A 233 17.22 12.41 7.20
CA ASP A 233 16.22 11.50 6.66
C ASP A 233 16.76 10.08 6.43
N LEU A 234 18.03 9.92 6.04
CA LEU A 234 18.68 8.59 6.03
C LEU A 234 18.72 7.95 7.40
N LYS A 235 18.98 8.72 8.48
CA LYS A 235 18.92 8.19 9.87
C LYS A 235 17.53 7.69 10.25
N LYS A 236 16.45 8.31 9.75
CA LYS A 236 15.07 7.80 9.93
C LYS A 236 14.81 6.59 9.05
N GLY A 237 15.31 6.61 7.81
CA GLY A 237 15.21 5.49 6.87
C GLY A 237 15.81 4.20 7.42
N ILE A 238 17.03 4.27 7.95
CA ILE A 238 17.71 3.10 8.51
C ILE A 238 17.05 2.56 9.79
N GLN A 239 16.32 3.40 10.52
CA GLN A 239 15.50 2.92 11.65
C GLN A 239 14.29 2.10 11.17
N ALA A 240 13.73 2.46 10.01
CA ALA A 240 12.59 1.76 9.43
C ALA A 240 13.01 0.51 8.62
N ALA A 241 14.19 0.50 8.01
CA ALA A 241 14.75 -0.62 7.26
C ALA A 241 16.22 -0.84 7.61
N PRO A 242 16.52 -1.40 8.80
CA PRO A 242 17.90 -1.52 9.31
C PRO A 242 18.78 -2.45 8.48
N ASP A 243 18.21 -3.38 7.74
CA ASP A 243 18.90 -4.37 6.92
C ASP A 243 19.14 -3.88 5.47
N SER A 244 18.73 -2.65 5.13
CA SER A 244 18.96 -2.07 3.80
C SER A 244 20.41 -1.64 3.62
N GLU A 245 21.18 -2.42 2.85
CA GLU A 245 22.58 -2.10 2.55
C GLU A 245 22.75 -0.74 1.87
N SER A 246 21.81 -0.37 0.98
CA SER A 246 21.87 0.93 0.31
C SER A 246 21.74 2.09 1.28
N LEU A 247 20.84 2.00 2.27
CA LEU A 247 20.73 3.02 3.33
C LEU A 247 21.96 3.05 4.24
N GLN A 248 22.53 1.89 4.57
CA GLN A 248 23.73 1.78 5.38
C GLN A 248 24.93 2.47 4.71
N LYS A 249 25.15 2.19 3.41
CA LYS A 249 26.22 2.78 2.61
C LYS A 249 26.04 4.29 2.44
N ASP A 250 24.83 4.74 2.12
CA ASP A 250 24.53 6.17 1.97
C ASP A 250 24.71 6.95 3.28
N LEU A 251 24.37 6.32 4.41
CA LEU A 251 24.55 6.91 5.74
C LEU A 251 26.02 7.14 6.06
N ILE A 252 26.89 6.16 5.76
CA ILE A 252 28.36 6.29 5.93
C ILE A 252 28.89 7.37 4.97
N ARG A 253 28.48 7.33 3.70
CA ARG A 253 28.91 8.30 2.67
C ARG A 253 28.56 9.73 3.07
N LEU A 254 27.30 10.01 3.47
CA LEU A 254 26.90 11.36 3.84
C LEU A 254 27.54 11.83 5.14
N SER A 255 27.71 10.96 6.15
CA SER A 255 28.43 11.34 7.36
C SER A 255 29.87 11.75 7.06
N ARG A 256 30.53 11.06 6.12
CA ARG A 256 31.87 11.35 5.62
C ARG A 256 31.93 12.69 4.90
N ASN A 257 31.00 12.93 3.96
CA ASN A 257 30.90 14.18 3.20
C ASN A 257 30.62 15.41 4.08
N LEU A 258 29.86 15.23 5.17
CA LEU A 258 29.53 16.30 6.12
C LEU A 258 30.59 16.49 7.21
N GLY A 259 31.63 15.62 7.26
CA GLY A 259 32.66 15.67 8.30
C GLY A 259 32.16 15.26 9.69
N PHE A 260 31.11 14.46 9.76
CA PHE A 260 30.56 13.92 11.01
C PHE A 260 31.34 12.67 11.44
N TYR A 261 32.61 12.84 11.81
CA TYR A 261 33.55 11.75 12.08
C TYR A 261 33.07 10.76 13.15
N GLU A 262 32.43 11.23 14.22
CA GLU A 262 31.91 10.35 15.28
C GLU A 262 30.78 9.46 14.76
N ASP A 263 29.88 10.02 13.98
CA ASP A 263 28.79 9.27 13.36
C ASP A 263 29.33 8.31 12.30
N GLU A 264 30.28 8.72 11.47
CA GLU A 264 30.95 7.86 10.50
C GLU A 264 31.58 6.64 11.16
N GLN A 265 32.41 6.83 12.19
CA GLN A 265 33.03 5.74 12.94
C GLN A 265 31.97 4.78 13.52
N LYS A 266 30.89 5.32 14.06
CA LYS A 266 29.78 4.52 14.58
C LYS A 266 29.12 3.68 13.50
N TRP A 267 28.86 4.24 12.33
CA TRP A 267 28.21 3.53 11.23
C TRP A 267 29.14 2.48 10.62
N VAL A 268 30.41 2.80 10.40
CA VAL A 268 31.42 1.85 9.93
C VAL A 268 31.60 0.69 10.93
N ALA A 269 31.65 0.98 12.23
CA ALA A 269 31.74 -0.07 13.25
C ALA A 269 30.51 -1.00 13.25
N ARG A 270 29.34 -0.49 12.87
CA ARG A 270 28.10 -1.24 12.86
C ARG A 270 27.87 -2.02 11.57
N TYR A 271 28.18 -1.44 10.41
CA TYR A 271 27.79 -1.95 9.09
C TYR A 271 28.99 -2.40 8.25
N GLY A 272 30.20 -2.12 8.66
CA GLY A 272 31.42 -2.36 7.90
C GLY A 272 31.81 -1.17 7.02
N GLU A 273 33.03 -1.22 6.50
CA GLU A 273 33.51 -0.24 5.51
C GLU A 273 32.89 -0.57 4.15
N PRO A 274 32.27 0.40 3.45
CA PRO A 274 31.76 0.17 2.11
C PRO A 274 32.89 -0.12 1.11
N ASP A 275 32.72 -1.11 0.26
CA ASP A 275 33.66 -1.48 -0.81
C ASP A 275 33.72 -0.46 -1.97
N GLU A 276 32.91 0.60 -1.91
CA GLU A 276 32.73 1.57 -2.99
C GLU A 276 33.55 2.82 -2.75
N GLU A 277 34.31 3.23 -3.78
CA GLU A 277 34.94 4.53 -3.82
C GLU A 277 33.89 5.58 -4.19
N TYR A 278 33.62 6.49 -3.27
CA TYR A 278 32.80 7.68 -3.52
C TYR A 278 33.70 8.81 -4.02
N GLY A 279 33.43 9.30 -5.23
CA GLY A 279 34.32 10.32 -5.73
C GLY A 279 33.92 10.95 -7.05
N VAL A 280 34.90 11.12 -7.91
CA VAL A 280 34.75 11.81 -9.21
C VAL A 280 33.99 10.93 -10.20
N GLY A 281 32.91 11.47 -10.80
CA GLY A 281 32.11 10.77 -11.78
C GLY A 281 30.63 11.04 -11.65
N THR A 282 29.84 10.25 -12.36
CA THR A 282 28.37 10.32 -12.30
C THR A 282 27.85 9.52 -11.14
N ASP A 283 27.05 10.15 -10.29
CA ASP A 283 26.34 9.50 -9.19
C ASP A 283 25.00 8.94 -9.68
N VAL A 284 24.84 7.63 -9.67
CA VAL A 284 23.68 6.94 -10.23
C VAL A 284 22.82 6.35 -9.12
N PHE A 285 21.55 6.76 -9.10
CA PHE A 285 20.54 6.26 -8.19
C PHE A 285 19.58 5.33 -8.92
N VAL A 286 19.39 4.12 -8.43
CA VAL A 286 18.44 3.16 -8.98
C VAL A 286 17.33 2.90 -7.99
N ILE A 287 16.09 3.19 -8.40
CA ILE A 287 14.87 2.78 -7.73
C ILE A 287 14.33 1.58 -8.48
N PHE A 288 14.46 0.38 -7.87
CA PHE A 288 14.09 -0.87 -8.46
C PHE A 288 12.79 -1.40 -7.84
N GLN A 289 11.74 -1.46 -8.63
CA GLN A 289 10.41 -1.93 -8.25
C GLN A 289 10.16 -3.30 -8.85
N HIS A 290 9.87 -4.32 -8.05
CA HIS A 290 9.57 -5.64 -8.59
C HIS A 290 8.36 -6.33 -7.95
N GLY A 291 7.84 -7.35 -8.67
CA GLY A 291 6.67 -8.11 -8.24
C GLY A 291 5.39 -7.29 -8.20
N THR A 292 4.35 -7.86 -7.60
CA THR A 292 3.03 -7.26 -7.44
C THR A 292 2.60 -7.28 -5.97
N ALA A 293 1.92 -6.22 -5.55
CA ALA A 293 1.35 -6.11 -4.21
C ALA A 293 0.41 -7.27 -3.87
N PRO A 294 0.18 -7.56 -2.57
CA PRO A 294 -0.72 -8.62 -2.16
C PRO A 294 -2.17 -8.23 -2.45
N VAL A 295 -3.02 -9.22 -2.61
CA VAL A 295 -4.46 -9.04 -2.82
C VAL A 295 -5.24 -9.47 -1.59
N LYS A 296 -6.38 -8.82 -1.32
CA LYS A 296 -7.27 -9.19 -0.23
C LYS A 296 -8.24 -10.29 -0.66
N GLU A 297 -8.38 -11.30 0.19
CA GLU A 297 -9.37 -12.38 0.08
C GLU A 297 -10.23 -12.44 1.34
N PRO A 298 -11.48 -12.94 1.27
CA PRO A 298 -12.31 -13.07 2.45
C PRO A 298 -11.87 -14.27 3.31
N LEU A 299 -11.83 -14.06 4.61
CA LEU A 299 -11.73 -15.12 5.62
C LEU A 299 -13.02 -15.11 6.43
N SER A 300 -13.81 -16.19 6.32
CA SER A 300 -15.07 -16.34 7.05
C SER A 300 -14.88 -17.23 8.27
N PHE A 301 -15.49 -16.85 9.39
CA PHE A 301 -15.44 -17.62 10.63
C PHE A 301 -16.75 -17.48 11.43
N PRO A 302 -17.10 -18.52 12.21
CA PRO A 302 -18.30 -18.49 13.03
C PRO A 302 -18.10 -17.63 14.28
N ILE A 303 -19.14 -16.85 14.62
CA ILE A 303 -19.23 -16.06 15.85
C ILE A 303 -20.38 -16.62 16.68
N PRO A 304 -20.16 -17.05 17.94
CA PRO A 304 -21.24 -17.44 18.82
C PRO A 304 -22.10 -16.22 19.18
N LEU A 305 -23.43 -16.40 19.09
CA LEU A 305 -24.38 -15.34 19.41
C LEU A 305 -24.83 -15.41 20.87
N PRO A 306 -25.05 -14.26 21.51
CA PRO A 306 -25.74 -14.24 22.83
C PRO A 306 -27.13 -14.88 22.71
N GLY A 307 -27.39 -15.88 23.55
CA GLY A 307 -28.66 -16.64 23.51
C GLY A 307 -28.64 -17.89 22.65
N GLY A 308 -27.48 -18.28 22.12
CA GLY A 308 -27.27 -19.50 21.34
C GLY A 308 -27.34 -19.28 19.83
N GLY A 309 -26.76 -20.23 19.08
CA GLY A 309 -26.61 -20.13 17.63
C GLY A 309 -25.27 -19.52 17.18
N LEU A 310 -25.05 -19.55 15.88
CA LEU A 310 -23.82 -19.02 15.22
C LEU A 310 -24.21 -17.98 14.18
N ALA A 311 -23.48 -16.89 14.14
CA ALA A 311 -23.40 -16.01 12.98
C ALA A 311 -22.06 -16.22 12.27
N PHE A 312 -21.95 -15.79 11.02
CA PHE A 312 -20.70 -15.78 10.30
C PHE A 312 -20.21 -14.35 10.13
N ALA A 313 -18.92 -14.14 10.32
CA ALA A 313 -18.24 -12.91 10.00
C ALA A 313 -17.27 -13.14 8.85
N SER A 314 -17.02 -12.12 8.07
CA SER A 314 -16.04 -12.15 6.98
C SER A 314 -15.09 -10.97 7.12
N LEU A 315 -13.79 -11.26 7.24
CA LEU A 315 -12.73 -10.26 7.32
C LEU A 315 -11.78 -10.39 6.14
N PRO A 316 -11.20 -9.28 5.66
CA PRO A 316 -10.17 -9.35 4.63
C PRO A 316 -8.87 -9.92 5.20
N VAL A 317 -8.20 -10.78 4.42
CA VAL A 317 -6.84 -11.24 4.68
C VAL A 317 -6.03 -11.14 3.41
N TYR A 318 -4.73 -10.89 3.53
CA TYR A 318 -3.86 -10.81 2.36
C TYR A 318 -3.46 -12.20 1.86
N ARG A 319 -3.50 -12.35 0.53
CA ARG A 319 -2.81 -13.41 -0.21
C ARG A 319 -1.62 -12.78 -0.92
N PHE A 320 -0.43 -13.22 -0.57
CA PHE A 320 0.83 -12.76 -1.12
C PHE A 320 1.13 -13.44 -2.45
N ILE A 321 1.60 -12.67 -3.43
CA ILE A 321 1.90 -13.17 -4.78
C ILE A 321 3.40 -13.44 -4.85
N PRO A 322 3.83 -14.68 -5.16
CA PRO A 322 5.24 -14.99 -5.35
C PRO A 322 5.83 -14.17 -6.50
N SER A 323 7.09 -13.80 -6.38
CA SER A 323 7.88 -13.18 -7.45
C SER A 323 9.14 -13.99 -7.69
N GLY A 324 9.51 -14.17 -8.94
CA GLY A 324 10.76 -14.82 -9.32
C GLY A 324 11.99 -13.96 -9.04
N THR A 325 11.85 -12.65 -9.09
CA THR A 325 12.93 -11.69 -8.81
C THR A 325 13.10 -11.47 -7.32
N GLN A 326 14.35 -11.37 -6.88
CA GLN A 326 14.74 -11.08 -5.49
C GLN A 326 15.42 -9.72 -5.36
N ALA A 327 16.21 -9.30 -6.35
CA ALA A 327 16.93 -8.03 -6.34
C ALA A 327 17.20 -7.52 -7.75
N GLY A 328 17.51 -6.23 -7.86
CA GLY A 328 18.20 -5.66 -8.99
C GLY A 328 19.74 -5.72 -8.81
N SER A 329 20.49 -5.69 -9.91
CA SER A 329 21.93 -5.51 -9.94
C SER A 329 22.29 -4.40 -10.92
N ILE A 330 23.23 -3.55 -10.54
CA ILE A 330 23.76 -2.46 -11.34
C ILE A 330 25.17 -2.86 -11.76
N GLY A 331 25.39 -3.15 -13.05
CA GLY A 331 26.68 -3.55 -13.60
C GLY A 331 27.37 -2.36 -14.26
N VAL A 332 28.59 -2.07 -13.82
CA VAL A 332 29.44 -1.00 -14.38
C VAL A 332 30.92 -1.36 -14.25
N GLY A 333 31.67 -1.24 -15.34
CA GLY A 333 33.11 -1.47 -15.33
C GLY A 333 33.55 -2.88 -14.85
N GLY A 334 32.71 -3.89 -15.04
CA GLY A 334 32.95 -5.26 -14.56
C GLY A 334 32.64 -5.49 -13.07
N ARG A 335 32.04 -4.53 -12.40
CA ARG A 335 31.55 -4.62 -11.01
C ARG A 335 30.02 -4.69 -11.01
N ASP A 336 29.47 -5.45 -10.09
CA ASP A 336 28.03 -5.58 -9.87
C ASP A 336 27.65 -5.13 -8.47
N VAL A 337 26.74 -4.14 -8.36
CA VAL A 337 26.20 -3.65 -7.09
C VAL A 337 24.74 -4.06 -6.99
N ARG A 338 24.38 -4.79 -5.94
CA ARG A 338 23.01 -5.22 -5.71
C ARG A 338 22.16 -4.10 -5.12
N THR A 339 20.90 -4.03 -5.53
CA THR A 339 19.90 -3.21 -4.85
C THR A 339 19.48 -3.89 -3.55
N SER A 340 19.06 -3.11 -2.57
CA SER A 340 18.55 -3.60 -1.29
C SER A 340 17.16 -3.02 -0.98
N VAL A 341 16.37 -3.77 -0.21
CA VAL A 341 14.98 -3.41 0.10
C VAL A 341 14.93 -2.14 0.95
N VAL A 342 14.20 -1.15 0.47
CA VAL A 342 13.83 0.06 1.22
C VAL A 342 12.33 0.08 1.56
N SER A 343 11.52 -0.72 0.89
CA SER A 343 10.11 -0.90 1.26
C SER A 343 9.62 -2.27 0.81
N ASP A 344 9.29 -3.14 1.76
CA ASP A 344 8.57 -4.40 1.54
C ASP A 344 7.07 -4.13 1.72
N ILE A 345 6.36 -3.96 0.60
CA ILE A 345 4.91 -3.66 0.60
C ILE A 345 4.12 -4.83 1.19
N ASN A 346 4.55 -6.08 0.96
CA ASN A 346 3.90 -7.24 1.55
C ASN A 346 3.99 -7.23 3.08
N ALA A 347 5.16 -6.93 3.62
CA ALA A 347 5.38 -6.88 5.07
C ALA A 347 4.63 -5.69 5.71
N ILE A 348 4.64 -4.53 5.07
CA ILE A 348 3.91 -3.34 5.52
C ILE A 348 2.39 -3.58 5.50
N ALA A 349 1.86 -4.16 4.42
CA ALA A 349 0.44 -4.50 4.32
C ALA A 349 0.03 -5.54 5.38
N ALA A 350 0.85 -6.56 5.60
CA ALA A 350 0.63 -7.55 6.64
C ALA A 350 0.60 -6.90 8.03
N ARG A 351 1.54 -6.03 8.33
CA ARG A 351 1.60 -5.32 9.60
C ARG A 351 0.41 -4.38 9.78
N ASN A 352 0.07 -3.60 8.76
CA ASN A 352 -1.10 -2.71 8.78
C ASN A 352 -2.38 -3.48 9.10
N LEU A 353 -2.60 -4.61 8.43
CA LEU A 353 -3.77 -5.45 8.65
C LEU A 353 -3.81 -6.01 10.09
N LEU A 354 -2.68 -6.53 10.61
CA LEU A 354 -2.63 -7.04 11.98
C LEU A 354 -2.91 -5.96 13.02
N ASP A 355 -2.40 -4.75 12.81
CA ASP A 355 -2.65 -3.61 13.68
C ASP A 355 -4.12 -3.17 13.65
N GLU A 356 -4.81 -3.33 12.52
CA GLU A 356 -6.25 -3.00 12.36
C GLU A 356 -7.18 -4.13 12.79
N PHE A 357 -6.70 -5.37 12.81
CA PHE A 357 -7.52 -6.54 13.00
C PHE A 357 -8.39 -6.51 14.28
N PRO A 358 -7.90 -6.03 15.44
CA PRO A 358 -8.73 -5.92 16.65
C PRO A 358 -9.97 -5.04 16.43
N VAL A 359 -9.82 -3.94 15.72
CA VAL A 359 -10.91 -2.99 15.43
C VAL A 359 -11.87 -3.56 14.39
N LEU A 360 -11.34 -4.15 13.32
CA LEU A 360 -12.14 -4.82 12.28
C LEU A 360 -12.95 -5.96 12.86
N PHE A 361 -12.32 -6.81 13.68
CA PHE A 361 -12.99 -7.93 14.36
C PHE A 361 -14.11 -7.45 15.28
N ALA A 362 -13.84 -6.44 16.13
CA ALA A 362 -14.84 -5.90 17.05
C ALA A 362 -16.05 -5.30 16.30
N LYS A 363 -15.81 -4.55 15.21
CA LYS A 363 -16.88 -4.04 14.34
C LYS A 363 -17.71 -5.17 13.74
N GLN A 364 -17.06 -6.22 13.27
CA GLN A 364 -17.72 -7.35 12.62
C GLN A 364 -18.57 -8.16 13.61
N VAL A 365 -18.06 -8.41 14.82
CA VAL A 365 -18.83 -9.05 15.90
C VAL A 365 -20.07 -8.22 16.25
N ALA A 366 -19.92 -6.91 16.44
CA ALA A 366 -21.03 -6.02 16.76
C ALA A 366 -22.11 -6.02 15.64
N ARG A 367 -21.67 -5.99 14.38
CA ARG A 367 -22.55 -6.07 13.20
C ARG A 367 -23.32 -7.38 13.15
N SER A 368 -22.64 -8.51 13.35
CA SER A 368 -23.26 -9.84 13.34
C SER A 368 -24.31 -10.00 14.43
N ILE A 369 -24.04 -9.51 15.65
CA ILE A 369 -25.00 -9.50 16.75
C ILE A 369 -26.23 -8.64 16.40
N LEU A 370 -26.02 -7.44 15.87
CA LEU A 370 -27.11 -6.52 15.52
C LEU A 370 -28.00 -7.11 14.41
N LYS A 371 -27.42 -7.71 13.38
CA LYS A 371 -28.16 -8.39 12.31
C LYS A 371 -28.94 -9.60 12.83
N ALA A 372 -28.36 -10.40 13.72
CA ALA A 372 -29.06 -11.51 14.34
C ALA A 372 -30.29 -11.04 15.15
N GLN A 373 -30.18 -9.93 15.90
CA GLN A 373 -31.31 -9.31 16.59
C GLN A 373 -32.39 -8.81 15.63
N MET A 374 -31.99 -8.18 14.51
CA MET A 374 -32.95 -7.76 13.47
C MET A 374 -33.66 -8.98 12.83
N THR A 375 -32.91 -10.01 12.46
CA THR A 375 -33.49 -11.27 11.91
C THR A 375 -34.47 -11.92 12.87
N SER A 376 -34.13 -11.96 14.16
CA SER A 376 -35.02 -12.53 15.19
C SER A 376 -36.30 -11.72 15.36
N LYS A 377 -36.26 -10.39 15.28
CA LYS A 377 -37.47 -9.53 15.27
C LYS A 377 -38.32 -9.79 14.03
N LEU A 378 -37.72 -9.83 12.84
CA LEU A 378 -38.43 -10.14 11.60
C LEU A 378 -39.07 -11.54 11.64
N SER A 379 -38.37 -12.52 12.17
CA SER A 379 -38.90 -13.89 12.35
C SER A 379 -40.10 -13.93 13.30
N ARG A 380 -40.08 -13.16 14.38
CA ARG A 380 -41.22 -13.07 15.32
C ARG A 380 -42.42 -12.36 14.69
N GLU A 381 -42.20 -11.38 13.85
CA GLU A 381 -43.26 -10.56 13.25
C GLU A 381 -43.86 -11.21 12.00
N TYR A 382 -43.01 -11.86 11.16
CA TYR A 382 -43.39 -12.42 9.87
C TYR A 382 -43.18 -13.94 9.74
N GLY A 383 -42.87 -14.67 10.85
CA GLY A 383 -42.67 -16.10 10.86
C GLY A 383 -41.52 -16.59 9.99
N ALA A 384 -41.69 -17.74 9.34
CA ALA A 384 -40.67 -18.37 8.52
C ALA A 384 -40.17 -17.48 7.34
N MET A 385 -41.08 -16.67 6.76
CA MET A 385 -40.73 -15.70 5.69
C MET A 385 -39.79 -14.63 6.22
N GLY A 386 -40.01 -14.11 7.42
CA GLY A 386 -39.11 -13.13 8.04
C GLY A 386 -37.74 -13.71 8.37
N ALA A 387 -37.66 -14.97 8.79
CA ALA A 387 -36.42 -15.67 9.03
C ALA A 387 -35.58 -15.85 7.74
N ILE A 388 -36.22 -16.31 6.65
CA ILE A 388 -35.57 -16.51 5.34
C ILE A 388 -35.05 -15.19 4.80
N THR A 389 -35.90 -14.13 4.82
CA THR A 389 -35.51 -12.81 4.30
C THR A 389 -34.36 -12.19 5.11
N GLY A 390 -34.40 -12.31 6.44
CA GLY A 390 -33.35 -11.82 7.32
C GLY A 390 -32.02 -12.55 7.13
N THR A 391 -32.07 -13.88 6.96
CA THR A 391 -30.87 -14.70 6.72
C THR A 391 -30.24 -14.40 5.37
N LEU A 392 -31.05 -14.31 4.30
CA LEU A 392 -30.56 -13.95 2.96
C LEU A 392 -29.96 -12.53 2.94
N ALA A 393 -30.63 -11.56 3.56
CA ALA A 393 -30.11 -10.19 3.68
C ALA A 393 -28.79 -10.15 4.45
N SER A 394 -28.64 -10.94 5.51
CA SER A 394 -27.40 -11.05 6.28
C SER A 394 -26.28 -11.66 5.44
N ALA A 395 -26.53 -12.75 4.74
CA ALA A 395 -25.51 -13.44 3.93
C ALA A 395 -24.97 -12.55 2.77
N VAL A 396 -25.86 -11.80 2.08
CA VAL A 396 -25.47 -10.90 0.98
C VAL A 396 -24.68 -9.70 1.48
N THR A 397 -24.91 -9.27 2.73
CA THR A 397 -24.26 -8.07 3.28
C THR A 397 -23.01 -8.35 4.12
N GLU A 398 -22.65 -9.63 4.37
CA GLU A 398 -21.43 -10.05 5.08
C GLU A 398 -20.29 -10.35 4.11
N GLN A 399 -19.79 -9.30 3.41
CA GLN A 399 -18.64 -9.43 2.55
C GLN A 399 -17.48 -8.59 3.09
N ALA A 400 -16.30 -9.20 3.17
CA ALA A 400 -15.07 -8.49 3.48
C ALA A 400 -14.73 -7.46 2.40
N ASP A 401 -14.21 -6.31 2.78
CA ASP A 401 -13.68 -5.34 1.81
C ASP A 401 -12.35 -5.86 1.23
N GLN A 402 -12.40 -6.23 -0.05
CA GLN A 402 -11.25 -6.78 -0.77
C GLN A 402 -10.53 -5.73 -1.61
N ARG A 403 -10.92 -4.46 -1.50
CA ARG A 403 -10.23 -3.36 -2.20
C ARG A 403 -8.84 -3.19 -1.63
N THR A 404 -7.85 -3.05 -2.51
CA THR A 404 -6.44 -2.79 -2.21
C THR A 404 -5.76 -2.29 -3.47
N TRP A 405 -4.72 -1.53 -3.34
CA TRP A 405 -3.97 -0.94 -4.47
C TRP A 405 -3.07 -2.00 -5.13
N VAL A 406 -3.60 -2.71 -6.15
CA VAL A 406 -2.98 -3.89 -6.75
C VAL A 406 -1.85 -3.60 -7.74
N SER A 407 -1.75 -2.39 -8.28
CA SER A 407 -0.66 -1.99 -9.20
C SER A 407 0.66 -1.68 -8.49
N LEU A 408 0.66 -1.54 -7.16
CA LEU A 408 1.89 -1.41 -6.40
C LEU A 408 2.86 -2.57 -6.64
N PRO A 409 4.18 -2.33 -6.58
CA PRO A 409 5.16 -3.42 -6.54
C PRO A 409 5.04 -4.22 -5.23
N LYS A 410 5.55 -5.44 -5.24
CA LYS A 410 5.75 -6.23 -4.02
C LYS A 410 6.78 -5.58 -3.11
N GLU A 411 7.89 -5.15 -3.70
CA GLU A 411 9.01 -4.49 -3.03
C GLU A 411 9.54 -3.32 -3.86
N ILE A 412 10.04 -2.32 -3.15
CA ILE A 412 10.84 -1.22 -3.71
C ILE A 412 12.23 -1.35 -3.11
N GLN A 413 13.23 -1.41 -3.96
CA GLN A 413 14.63 -1.51 -3.60
C GLN A 413 15.38 -0.27 -4.08
N ALA A 414 16.48 0.04 -3.44
CA ALA A 414 17.39 1.09 -3.83
C ALA A 414 18.78 0.53 -4.12
N GLY A 415 19.48 1.16 -5.04
CA GLY A 415 20.89 0.94 -5.29
C GLY A 415 21.55 2.23 -5.70
N ARG A 416 22.83 2.38 -5.40
CA ARG A 416 23.61 3.55 -5.77
C ARG A 416 25.01 3.12 -6.20
N VAL A 417 25.50 3.71 -7.28
CA VAL A 417 26.87 3.52 -7.77
C VAL A 417 27.45 4.85 -8.25
N PHE A 418 28.76 5.01 -8.05
CA PHE A 418 29.52 6.09 -8.67
C PHE A 418 30.20 5.54 -9.92
N VAL A 419 29.89 6.14 -11.04
CA VAL A 419 30.37 5.72 -12.35
C VAL A 419 31.51 6.64 -12.77
N PRO A 420 32.72 6.12 -13.06
CA PRO A 420 33.85 6.94 -13.49
C PRO A 420 33.51 7.82 -14.70
N GLU A 421 34.13 9.01 -14.79
CA GLU A 421 34.03 9.88 -15.96
C GLU A 421 34.36 9.10 -17.25
N HIS A 422 33.68 9.41 -18.32
CA HIS A 422 33.79 8.75 -19.64
C HIS A 422 33.21 7.31 -19.71
N THR A 423 32.55 6.81 -18.68
CA THR A 423 31.76 5.59 -18.79
C THR A 423 30.46 5.88 -19.53
N GLY A 424 30.30 5.36 -20.74
CA GLY A 424 29.15 5.70 -21.60
C GLY A 424 27.85 5.02 -21.21
N SER A 425 27.92 3.87 -20.48
CA SER A 425 26.72 3.13 -20.11
C SER A 425 26.94 2.24 -18.90
N LEU A 426 25.83 1.83 -18.29
CA LEU A 426 25.76 0.79 -17.26
C LEU A 426 24.64 -0.21 -17.61
N THR A 427 24.56 -1.31 -16.87
CA THR A 427 23.47 -2.27 -16.99
C THR A 427 22.64 -2.35 -15.72
N VAL A 428 21.33 -2.56 -15.87
CA VAL A 428 20.45 -2.95 -14.77
C VAL A 428 19.94 -4.35 -15.08
N THR A 429 20.07 -5.28 -14.12
CA THR A 429 19.71 -6.68 -14.29
C THR A 429 18.83 -7.15 -13.14
N SER A 430 17.77 -7.91 -13.39
CA SER A 430 16.96 -8.59 -12.38
C SER A 430 17.59 -9.92 -11.96
N ILE A 431 17.66 -10.19 -10.65
CA ILE A 431 18.26 -11.39 -10.09
C ILE A 431 17.18 -12.20 -9.32
N PRO A 432 17.06 -13.50 -9.58
CA PRO A 432 17.75 -14.35 -10.58
C PRO A 432 17.14 -14.29 -11.98
N GLY A 433 16.11 -13.46 -12.25
CA GLY A 433 15.33 -13.46 -13.50
C GLY A 433 16.14 -13.21 -14.79
N GLY A 434 17.32 -12.60 -14.71
CA GLY A 434 18.25 -12.43 -15.83
C GLY A 434 17.82 -11.39 -16.87
N HIS A 435 16.74 -10.64 -16.66
CA HIS A 435 16.40 -9.53 -17.55
C HIS A 435 17.43 -8.43 -17.37
N THR A 436 18.05 -8.02 -18.47
CA THR A 436 19.08 -6.99 -18.46
C THR A 436 18.71 -5.87 -19.43
N ALA A 437 18.89 -4.65 -18.99
CA ALA A 437 18.77 -3.46 -19.83
C ALA A 437 20.02 -2.60 -19.71
N VAL A 438 20.45 -2.03 -20.84
CA VAL A 438 21.55 -1.08 -20.91
C VAL A 438 20.99 0.31 -20.76
N VAL A 439 21.66 1.12 -19.94
CA VAL A 439 21.32 2.52 -19.67
C VAL A 439 22.50 3.39 -20.10
N ASP A 440 22.27 4.27 -21.07
CA ASP A 440 23.24 5.25 -21.48
C ASP A 440 23.37 6.38 -20.47
N ILE A 441 24.59 6.83 -20.22
CA ILE A 441 24.91 7.95 -19.33
C ILE A 441 25.25 9.14 -20.21
N PRO A 442 24.41 10.20 -20.27
CA PRO A 442 24.70 11.39 -21.07
C PRO A 442 25.96 12.10 -20.57
N GLU A 443 26.76 12.62 -21.48
CA GLU A 443 27.97 13.42 -21.15
C GLU A 443 27.62 14.59 -20.23
N GLY A 444 28.47 14.85 -19.23
CA GLY A 444 28.28 15.94 -18.29
C GLY A 444 27.23 15.71 -17.21
N THR A 445 26.65 14.49 -17.14
CA THR A 445 25.70 14.13 -16.09
C THR A 445 26.41 14.02 -14.73
N ARG A 446 25.95 14.78 -13.76
CA ARG A 446 26.41 14.65 -12.36
C ARG A 446 25.63 13.60 -11.59
N HIS A 447 24.31 13.61 -11.76
CA HIS A 447 23.41 12.66 -11.11
C HIS A 447 22.50 12.04 -12.14
N LEU A 448 22.33 10.72 -12.09
CA LEU A 448 21.41 9.99 -12.95
C LEU A 448 20.44 9.20 -12.08
N ILE A 449 19.15 9.47 -12.23
CA ILE A 449 18.10 8.68 -11.58
C ILE A 449 17.57 7.66 -12.58
N ILE A 450 17.50 6.41 -12.18
CA ILE A 450 16.92 5.29 -12.92
C ILE A 450 15.74 4.76 -12.14
N LEU A 451 14.54 4.88 -12.71
CA LEU A 451 13.35 4.22 -12.21
C LEU A 451 13.11 2.98 -13.02
N CYS A 452 13.17 1.82 -12.37
CA CYS A 452 13.02 0.52 -12.98
C CYS A 452 11.79 -0.22 -12.44
N ARG A 453 10.92 -0.71 -13.34
CA ARG A 453 9.86 -1.65 -13.02
C ARG A 453 10.18 -3.00 -13.63
N ASP A 454 10.49 -3.98 -12.80
CA ASP A 454 10.72 -5.36 -13.21
C ASP A 454 9.40 -6.12 -13.32
N THR A 455 9.25 -6.84 -14.44
CA THR A 455 8.09 -7.67 -14.77
C THR A 455 8.54 -9.02 -15.32
N ASP A 456 7.63 -9.98 -15.44
CA ASP A 456 7.93 -11.29 -16.02
C ASP A 456 8.38 -11.21 -17.50
N ALA A 457 8.11 -10.10 -18.18
CA ALA A 457 8.47 -9.86 -19.57
C ALA A 457 9.77 -9.07 -19.76
N GLY A 458 10.32 -8.47 -18.71
CA GLY A 458 11.51 -7.64 -18.75
C GLY A 458 11.45 -6.41 -17.85
N LEU A 459 12.43 -5.52 -18.08
CA LEU A 459 12.59 -4.28 -17.33
C LEU A 459 12.01 -3.08 -18.10
N ALA A 460 11.05 -2.38 -17.50
CA ALA A 460 10.63 -1.06 -17.95
C ALA A 460 11.47 -0.01 -17.21
N LEU A 461 12.29 0.73 -17.97
CA LEU A 461 13.25 1.70 -17.43
C LEU A 461 12.91 3.12 -17.87
N GLN A 462 13.06 4.03 -16.94
CA GLN A 462 12.97 5.47 -17.17
C GLN A 462 14.18 6.15 -16.53
N THR A 463 14.76 7.13 -17.18
CA THR A 463 15.98 7.82 -16.72
C THR A 463 15.79 9.32 -16.65
N LYS A 464 16.48 9.96 -15.71
CA LYS A 464 16.55 11.41 -15.60
C LYS A 464 17.94 11.83 -15.18
N ALA A 465 18.61 12.63 -16.04
CA ALA A 465 19.90 13.25 -15.76
C ALA A 465 19.72 14.64 -15.12
N TYR A 466 20.65 14.96 -14.19
CA TYR A 466 20.78 16.22 -13.48
C TYR A 466 22.20 16.73 -13.55
#